data_9ab90e3e65a3c5f192634826cd3b654e
#
_entry.id   9ab90e3e65a3c5f192634826cd3b654e
#
_cell.length_a   1.000
_cell.length_b   1.000
_cell.length_c   1.000
_cell.angle_alpha   90.00
_cell.angle_beta   90.00
_cell.angle_gamma   90.00
#
_symmetry.space_group_name_H-M   'P 1'
#
loop_
_entity.id
_entity.type
_entity.pdbx_description
1 polymer ?
#
loop_
_entity_poly.entity_id
_entity_poly.type
_entity_poly.pdbx_seq_one_letter_code
_entity_poly.pdbx_strand_id
1 'polypeptide(L)'
;LYVGDGATFSSAATDTVRVEGDVIAFYSSDARLKENVEPIDNALEKINKISGYTYNWKDHFILQKGGEDNYFMKKKDVGVMAHEVEEVLPEVVAERKTGIKAVRYEKIVPLLIEAVKELSKKVDEE
;
A
#
# COMPACT_ATOMS: atom_id res chain seq x y z
N LEU A 1 5.72 21.44 2.68
CA LEU A 1 5.11 20.99 1.42
C LEU A 1 5.21 22.10 0.39
N TYR A 2 5.88 21.82 -0.72
CA TYR A 2 5.97 22.78 -1.84
C TYR A 2 4.88 22.46 -2.86
N VAL A 3 4.12 23.50 -3.19
CA VAL A 3 3.05 23.41 -4.19
C VAL A 3 3.28 24.51 -5.21
N GLY A 4 3.40 24.12 -6.48
CA GLY A 4 3.61 25.06 -7.57
C GLY A 4 2.35 25.85 -7.93
N ASP A 5 2.51 26.78 -8.86
CA ASP A 5 1.41 27.62 -9.35
C ASP A 5 0.30 26.74 -9.95
N GLY A 6 -0.94 27.10 -9.69
CA GLY A 6 -2.10 26.41 -10.21
C GLY A 6 -2.60 25.23 -9.38
N ALA A 7 -1.91 24.91 -8.30
CA ALA A 7 -2.41 23.88 -7.39
C ALA A 7 -3.35 24.51 -6.36
N THR A 8 -4.47 23.84 -6.12
CA THR A 8 -5.41 24.27 -5.09
C THR A 8 -5.57 23.14 -4.08
N PHE A 9 -5.51 23.50 -2.81
CA PHE A 9 -5.81 22.57 -1.73
C PHE A 9 -7.13 22.96 -1.12
N SER A 10 -8.06 22.03 -1.12
CA SER A 10 -9.27 22.20 -0.33
C SER A 10 -8.95 21.76 1.10
N SER A 11 -9.67 22.30 2.07
CA SER A 11 -9.56 21.88 3.44
C SER A 11 -9.90 20.40 3.53
N ALA A 12 -8.91 19.59 3.84
CA ALA A 12 -9.11 18.17 4.07
C ALA A 12 -8.99 17.90 5.56
N ALA A 13 -9.37 16.71 5.97
CA ALA A 13 -9.09 16.27 7.32
C ALA A 13 -7.58 16.35 7.57
N THR A 14 -7.19 16.55 8.82
CA THR A 14 -5.78 16.58 9.20
C THR A 14 -5.08 15.34 8.68
N ASP A 15 -3.87 15.49 8.16
CA ASP A 15 -3.00 14.43 7.62
C ASP A 15 -3.48 13.82 6.28
N THR A 16 -4.35 14.52 5.57
CA THR A 16 -4.86 14.04 4.29
C THR A 16 -4.55 15.03 3.18
N VAL A 17 -4.11 14.52 2.04
CA VAL A 17 -4.00 15.29 0.80
C VAL A 17 -5.05 14.74 -0.16
N ARG A 18 -5.95 15.59 -0.60
CA ARG A 18 -6.98 15.23 -1.56
C ARG A 18 -6.73 16.01 -2.85
N VAL A 19 -6.65 15.29 -3.96
CA VAL A 19 -6.35 15.86 -5.27
C VAL A 19 -7.48 15.52 -6.23
N GLU A 20 -8.03 16.55 -6.88
CA GLU A 20 -8.98 16.34 -7.98
C GLU A 20 -8.17 16.10 -9.24
N GLY A 21 -8.33 14.93 -9.84
CA GLY A 21 -7.54 14.52 -10.98
C GLY A 21 -6.44 13.55 -10.57
N ASP A 22 -5.32 13.62 -11.25
CA ASP A 22 -4.26 12.63 -11.08
C ASP A 22 -3.16 13.10 -10.15
N VAL A 23 -2.58 12.16 -9.43
CA VAL A 23 -1.31 12.36 -8.73
C VAL A 23 -0.24 11.61 -9.51
N ILE A 24 0.76 12.35 -9.99
CA ILE A 24 1.90 11.77 -10.66
C ILE A 24 3.09 11.86 -9.70
N ALA A 25 3.58 10.70 -9.31
CA ALA A 25 4.70 10.64 -8.38
C ALA A 25 5.72 9.63 -8.89
N PHE A 26 6.98 10.03 -8.87
CA PHE A 26 8.09 9.15 -9.21
C PHE A 26 8.93 8.92 -7.98
N TYR A 27 9.28 7.68 -7.75
CA TYR A 27 10.16 7.31 -6.66
C TYR A 27 11.50 6.86 -7.23
N SER A 28 12.58 7.41 -6.72
CA SER A 28 13.92 7.05 -7.19
C SER A 28 14.19 5.57 -6.98
N SER A 29 14.66 4.90 -8.03
CA SER A 29 14.94 3.47 -7.99
C SER A 29 16.26 3.11 -8.68
N ASP A 30 17.17 4.09 -8.78
CA ASP A 30 18.47 3.90 -9.39
C ASP A 30 19.34 3.02 -8.49
N ALA A 31 19.99 2.03 -9.09
CA ALA A 31 20.87 1.11 -8.35
C ALA A 31 22.00 1.83 -7.61
N ARG A 32 22.44 2.98 -8.12
CA ARG A 32 23.51 3.76 -7.50
C ARG A 32 23.13 4.33 -6.14
N LEU A 33 21.85 4.38 -5.83
CA LEU A 33 21.35 4.88 -4.54
C LEU A 33 21.11 3.77 -3.53
N LYS A 34 21.35 2.53 -3.92
CA LYS A 34 21.02 1.37 -3.11
C LYS A 34 22.26 0.56 -2.79
N GLU A 35 22.26 -0.08 -1.62
CA GLU A 35 23.33 -0.98 -1.21
C GLU A 35 22.72 -2.22 -0.57
N ASN A 36 23.50 -3.28 -0.45
CA ASN A 36 23.08 -4.55 0.14
C ASN A 36 21.82 -5.10 -0.54
N VAL A 37 21.77 -4.99 -1.87
CA VAL A 37 20.60 -5.40 -2.66
C VAL A 37 20.54 -6.91 -2.77
N GLU A 38 19.44 -7.49 -2.34
CA GLU A 38 19.20 -8.92 -2.41
C GLU A 38 17.78 -9.19 -2.90
N PRO A 39 17.58 -10.22 -3.74
CA PRO A 39 16.21 -10.62 -4.08
C PRO A 39 15.44 -11.04 -2.83
N ILE A 40 14.13 -10.80 -2.83
CA ILE A 40 13.28 -11.27 -1.75
C ILE A 40 13.22 -12.80 -1.83
N ASP A 41 13.60 -13.47 -0.75
CA ASP A 41 13.58 -14.92 -0.69
C ASP A 41 12.23 -15.43 -0.17
N ASN A 42 11.96 -16.71 -0.45
CA ASN A 42 10.74 -17.39 0.02
C ASN A 42 9.46 -16.60 -0.27
N ALA A 43 9.41 -16.02 -1.49
CA ALA A 43 8.34 -15.10 -1.83
C ALA A 43 6.97 -15.76 -1.89
N LEU A 44 6.86 -16.98 -2.39
CA LEU A 44 5.58 -17.72 -2.40
C LEU A 44 5.09 -18.02 -0.98
N GLU A 45 6.00 -18.40 -0.09
CA GLU A 45 5.66 -18.65 1.30
C GLU A 45 5.15 -17.38 1.98
N LYS A 46 5.82 -16.24 1.70
CA LYS A 46 5.42 -14.95 2.24
C LYS A 46 4.05 -14.51 1.72
N ILE A 47 3.82 -14.68 0.41
CA ILE A 47 2.55 -14.32 -0.20
C ILE A 47 1.40 -15.16 0.38
N ASN A 48 1.66 -16.41 0.71
CA ASN A 48 0.63 -17.30 1.29
C ASN A 48 0.21 -16.89 2.70
N LYS A 49 0.98 -16.01 3.34
CA LYS A 49 0.63 -15.48 4.67
C LYS A 49 -0.17 -14.19 4.60
N ILE A 50 -0.33 -13.63 3.40
CA ILE A 50 -1.13 -12.44 3.15
C ILE A 50 -2.38 -12.86 2.40
N SER A 51 -3.51 -12.27 2.74
CA SER A 51 -4.76 -12.54 2.01
C SER A 51 -5.36 -11.24 1.50
N GLY A 52 -6.06 -11.35 0.39
CA GLY A 52 -6.89 -10.26 -0.10
C GLY A 52 -8.28 -10.40 0.50
N TYR A 53 -8.82 -9.30 0.98
CA TYR A 53 -10.11 -9.30 1.65
C TYR A 53 -11.05 -8.28 1.02
N THR A 54 -12.33 -8.60 1.05
CA THR A 54 -13.38 -7.58 0.94
C THR A 54 -13.87 -7.29 2.34
N TYR A 55 -14.19 -6.05 2.64
CA TYR A 55 -14.62 -5.66 3.98
C TYR A 55 -15.47 -4.40 3.93
N ASN A 56 -16.07 -4.08 5.06
CA ASN A 56 -16.76 -2.82 5.24
C ASN A 56 -15.99 -1.98 6.25
N TRP A 57 -15.74 -0.74 5.92
CA TRP A 57 -15.21 0.22 6.88
C TRP A 57 -16.22 0.41 8.01
N LYS A 58 -15.74 0.54 9.23
CA LYS A 58 -16.63 0.84 10.36
C LYS A 58 -17.19 2.25 10.21
N ASP A 59 -18.43 2.43 10.67
CA ASP A 59 -19.12 3.71 10.49
C ASP A 59 -18.38 4.89 11.11
N HIS A 60 -17.77 4.70 12.28
CA HIS A 60 -17.02 5.79 12.91
C HIS A 60 -15.79 6.21 12.11
N PHE A 61 -15.17 5.29 11.39
CA PHE A 61 -14.04 5.61 10.52
C PHE A 61 -14.51 6.41 9.29
N ILE A 62 -15.63 6.00 8.70
CA ILE A 62 -16.24 6.71 7.57
C ILE A 62 -16.57 8.14 7.97
N LEU A 63 -17.18 8.33 9.14
CA LEU A 63 -17.50 9.67 9.64
C LEU A 63 -16.26 10.52 9.87
N GLN A 64 -15.20 9.91 10.41
CA GLN A 64 -13.93 10.59 10.64
C GLN A 64 -13.30 11.09 9.33
N LYS A 65 -13.55 10.41 8.23
CA LYS A 65 -13.05 10.77 6.91
C LYS A 65 -14.01 11.65 6.10
N GLY A 66 -15.07 12.15 6.72
CA GLY A 66 -16.01 13.08 6.10
C GLY A 66 -17.25 12.44 5.50
N GLY A 67 -17.48 11.15 5.76
CA GLY A 67 -18.65 10.42 5.24
C GLY A 67 -18.39 9.79 3.89
N GLU A 68 -19.35 8.99 3.42
CA GLU A 68 -19.27 8.39 2.09
C GLU A 68 -19.47 9.46 1.02
N ASP A 69 -18.65 9.41 -0.02
CA ASP A 69 -18.68 10.38 -1.12
C ASP A 69 -19.02 9.72 -2.47
N ASN A 70 -19.27 8.42 -2.49
CA ASN A 70 -19.55 7.62 -3.70
C ASN A 70 -18.40 7.63 -4.73
N TYR A 71 -17.24 8.05 -4.28
CA TYR A 71 -16.07 8.16 -5.15
C TYR A 71 -14.87 7.45 -4.54
N PHE A 72 -14.30 8.00 -3.48
CA PHE A 72 -13.20 7.37 -2.74
C PHE A 72 -13.68 6.68 -1.47
N MET A 73 -14.49 7.38 -0.69
CA MET A 73 -14.92 6.85 0.60
C MET A 73 -16.24 6.11 0.41
N LYS A 74 -16.13 4.80 0.31
CA LYS A 74 -17.26 3.88 0.21
C LYS A 74 -17.19 2.91 1.37
N LYS A 75 -18.35 2.48 1.84
CA LYS A 75 -18.40 1.54 2.95
C LYS A 75 -17.72 0.21 2.58
N LYS A 76 -18.04 -0.31 1.39
CA LYS A 76 -17.46 -1.59 0.93
C LYS A 76 -16.15 -1.35 0.21
N ASP A 77 -15.11 -2.09 0.59
CA ASP A 77 -13.79 -1.92 0.02
C ASP A 77 -13.04 -3.26 -0.02
N VAL A 78 -11.87 -3.22 -0.61
CA VAL A 78 -10.98 -4.37 -0.72
C VAL A 78 -9.57 -3.98 -0.28
N GLY A 79 -8.84 -4.94 0.25
CA GLY A 79 -7.46 -4.66 0.65
C GLY A 79 -6.84 -5.81 1.40
N VAL A 80 -5.72 -5.52 2.03
CA VAL A 80 -4.97 -6.47 2.85
C VAL A 80 -5.01 -6.04 4.31
N MET A 81 -4.57 -6.93 5.20
CA MET A 81 -4.47 -6.61 6.63
C MET A 81 -3.01 -6.29 6.97
N ALA A 82 -2.81 -5.14 7.62
CA ALA A 82 -1.47 -4.65 7.94
C ALA A 82 -0.66 -5.65 8.78
N HIS A 83 -1.29 -6.31 9.75
CA HIS A 83 -0.57 -7.27 10.61
C HIS A 83 -0.03 -8.48 9.84
N GLU A 84 -0.74 -8.92 8.80
CA GLU A 84 -0.26 -10.02 7.95
C GLU A 84 0.93 -9.58 7.10
N VAL A 85 0.85 -8.38 6.54
CA VAL A 85 1.94 -7.83 5.74
C VAL A 85 3.18 -7.59 6.60
N GLU A 86 2.99 -7.05 7.80
CA GLU A 86 4.09 -6.77 8.72
C GLU A 86 4.90 -8.01 9.07
N GLU A 87 4.23 -9.16 9.19
CA GLU A 87 4.89 -10.42 9.53
C GLU A 87 5.92 -10.82 8.47
N VAL A 88 5.67 -10.53 7.20
CA VAL A 88 6.53 -10.96 6.09
C VAL A 88 7.33 -9.84 5.45
N LEU A 89 6.84 -8.61 5.50
CA LEU A 89 7.50 -7.42 4.94
C LEU A 89 7.28 -6.22 5.87
N PRO A 90 7.93 -6.19 7.02
CA PRO A 90 7.73 -5.08 7.95
C PRO A 90 8.09 -3.72 7.36
N GLU A 91 8.97 -3.68 6.35
CA GLU A 91 9.42 -2.45 5.72
C GLU A 91 8.30 -1.69 5.01
N VAL A 92 7.20 -2.39 4.65
CA VAL A 92 6.11 -1.75 3.91
C VAL A 92 4.95 -1.34 4.82
N VAL A 93 5.09 -1.56 6.13
CA VAL A 93 4.07 -1.19 7.11
C VAL A 93 4.59 -0.04 7.96
N ALA A 94 3.77 0.98 8.10
CA ALA A 94 4.09 2.13 8.94
C ALA A 94 3.04 2.26 10.04
N GLU A 95 3.48 2.53 11.25
CA GLU A 95 2.58 2.78 12.37
C GLU A 95 2.41 4.28 12.53
N ARG A 96 1.16 4.73 12.51
CA ARG A 96 0.84 6.13 12.72
C ARG A 96 0.90 6.46 14.22
N LYS A 97 0.94 7.76 14.55
CA LYS A 97 0.99 8.21 15.94
C LYS A 97 -0.18 7.69 16.78
N THR A 98 -1.30 7.37 16.14
CA THR A 98 -2.48 6.82 16.80
C THR A 98 -2.35 5.34 17.15
N GLY A 99 -1.28 4.68 16.70
CA GLY A 99 -1.12 3.23 16.81
C GLY A 99 -1.74 2.46 15.67
N ILE A 100 -2.46 3.13 14.78
CA ILE A 100 -3.07 2.51 13.61
C ILE A 100 -2.00 2.28 12.55
N LYS A 101 -1.99 1.09 11.97
CA LYS A 101 -0.99 0.72 10.96
C LYS A 101 -1.49 0.98 9.55
N ALA A 102 -0.58 1.38 8.68
CA ALA A 102 -0.85 1.62 7.27
C ALA A 102 0.11 0.81 6.40
N VAL A 103 -0.34 0.44 5.22
CA VAL A 103 0.43 -0.37 4.29
C VAL A 103 0.76 0.45 3.06
N ARG A 104 2.01 0.40 2.63
CA ARG A 104 2.43 0.95 1.34
C ARG A 104 2.17 -0.11 0.27
N TYR A 105 1.00 -0.08 -0.31
CA TYR A 105 0.54 -1.10 -1.26
C TYR A 105 1.48 -1.28 -2.44
N GLU A 106 2.04 -0.19 -2.96
CA GLU A 106 2.94 -0.24 -4.11
C GLU A 106 4.21 -1.04 -3.82
N LYS A 107 4.60 -1.17 -2.57
CA LYS A 107 5.80 -1.92 -2.18
C LYS A 107 5.56 -3.41 -1.99
N ILE A 108 4.33 -3.85 -2.16
CA ILE A 108 4.01 -5.28 -2.23
C ILE A 108 4.36 -5.83 -3.62
N VAL A 109 4.39 -4.95 -4.64
CA VAL A 109 4.70 -5.37 -6.00
C VAL A 109 6.02 -6.14 -6.11
N PRO A 110 7.14 -5.70 -5.50
CA PRO A 110 8.38 -6.50 -5.54
C PRO A 110 8.22 -7.92 -5.00
N LEU A 111 7.40 -8.10 -3.96
CA LEU A 111 7.12 -9.43 -3.44
C LEU A 111 6.36 -10.27 -4.46
N LEU A 112 5.38 -9.67 -5.15
CA LEU A 112 4.64 -10.35 -6.21
C LEU A 112 5.55 -10.73 -7.37
N ILE A 113 6.50 -9.89 -7.74
CA ILE A 113 7.47 -10.19 -8.80
C ILE A 113 8.23 -11.46 -8.46
N GLU A 114 8.79 -11.55 -7.25
CA GLU A 114 9.57 -12.72 -6.86
C GLU A 114 8.69 -13.94 -6.63
N ALA A 115 7.46 -13.78 -6.15
CA ALA A 115 6.51 -14.87 -6.00
C ALA A 115 6.14 -15.47 -7.35
N VAL A 116 5.88 -14.62 -8.36
CA VAL A 116 5.57 -15.08 -9.72
C VAL A 116 6.76 -15.85 -10.31
N LYS A 117 7.98 -15.37 -10.11
CA LYS A 117 9.19 -16.04 -10.59
C LYS A 117 9.36 -17.41 -9.95
N GLU A 118 9.14 -17.52 -8.64
CA GLU A 118 9.21 -18.79 -7.94
C GLU A 118 8.13 -19.76 -8.44
N LEU A 119 6.91 -19.26 -8.65
CA LEU A 119 5.81 -20.07 -9.17
C LEU A 119 6.12 -20.56 -10.59
N SER A 120 6.62 -19.68 -11.45
CA SER A 120 7.02 -20.03 -12.81
C SER A 120 8.05 -21.15 -12.83
N LYS A 121 9.04 -21.05 -11.95
CA LYS A 121 10.08 -22.08 -11.82
C LYS A 121 9.49 -23.41 -11.39
N LYS A 122 8.56 -23.42 -10.45
CA LYS A 122 7.89 -24.65 -10.00
C LYS A 122 7.11 -25.30 -11.11
N VAL A 123 6.41 -24.52 -11.92
CA VAL A 123 5.65 -25.04 -13.06
C VAL A 123 6.60 -25.69 -14.09
N ASP A 124 7.74 -25.06 -14.35
CA ASP A 124 8.74 -25.59 -15.28
C ASP A 124 9.40 -26.89 -14.77
N GLU A 125 9.43 -27.10 -13.46
CA GLU A 125 9.99 -28.31 -12.84
C GLU A 125 9.04 -29.49 -12.87
N GLU A 126 7.76 -29.27 -13.16
CA GLU A 126 6.76 -30.31 -13.31
C GLU A 126 6.72 -30.80 -14.79
#